data_4b128db965a87c990f2774241a3079fb
#
_entry.id   4b128db965a87c990f2774241a3079fb
#
_cell.length_a   1.000
_cell.length_b   1.000
_cell.length_c   1.000
_cell.angle_alpha   90.00
_cell.angle_beta   90.00
_cell.angle_gamma   90.00
#
_symmetry.space_group_name_H-M   'P 1'
#
loop_
_entity.id
_entity.type
_entity.pdbx_description
1 polymer ?
#
loop_
_entity_poly.entity_id
_entity_poly.type
_entity_poly.pdbx_seq_one_letter_code
_entity_poly.pdbx_strand_id
1 'polypeptide(L)'
;MNLRLSAGLVLEGGGMRGVFTSGVLDAFMKYDLYFPFTVAVSAGACNGMSYMSRQPRRARISNIDYLARYQYIGLHHLVTQGCIFDRKLLYDKFPNQLLPFDFDTYFKYADRFEMVTTNCLTGKAMYMSENHDRQRALDIVRASSSLPYVSKIVWVDGIPMLDGGIADSIPVLRAIEKGYEHNV
;
A
#
# COMPACT_ATOMS: atom_id res chain seq x y z
N MET A 1 -24.78 -14.36 8.14
CA MET A 1 -24.10 -14.47 9.45
C MET A 1 -22.91 -13.51 9.40
N ASN A 2 -23.05 -12.30 9.94
CA ASN A 2 -21.94 -11.35 9.97
C ASN A 2 -20.95 -11.82 11.05
N LEU A 3 -19.93 -12.55 10.64
CA LEU A 3 -18.77 -12.77 11.47
C LEU A 3 -18.10 -11.42 11.72
N ARG A 4 -18.33 -10.83 12.88
CA ARG A 4 -17.53 -9.70 13.35
C ARG A 4 -16.15 -10.25 13.67
N LEU A 5 -15.23 -10.12 12.73
CA LEU A 5 -13.83 -10.42 12.97
C LEU A 5 -13.31 -9.50 14.07
N SER A 6 -12.72 -10.08 15.11
CA SER A 6 -11.99 -9.33 16.15
C SER A 6 -10.48 -9.28 15.88
N ALA A 7 -10.06 -9.70 14.68
CA ALA A 7 -8.67 -9.77 14.29
C ALA A 7 -8.23 -8.56 13.46
N GLY A 8 -6.98 -8.17 13.59
CA GLY A 8 -6.30 -7.24 12.70
C GLY A 8 -5.74 -7.95 11.46
N LEU A 9 -5.57 -7.21 10.38
CA LEU A 9 -4.87 -7.66 9.18
C LEU A 9 -3.54 -6.93 9.07
N VAL A 10 -2.45 -7.70 8.99
CA VAL A 10 -1.09 -7.18 8.88
C VAL A 10 -0.51 -7.57 7.54
N LEU A 11 -0.23 -6.58 6.69
CA LEU A 11 0.29 -6.79 5.34
C LEU A 11 1.76 -6.37 5.28
N GLU A 12 2.65 -7.34 5.26
CA GLU A 12 4.09 -7.10 5.14
C GLU A 12 4.48 -6.49 3.79
N GLY A 13 5.65 -5.87 3.75
CA GLY A 13 6.32 -5.46 2.52
C GLY A 13 6.90 -6.65 1.76
N GLY A 14 7.51 -6.41 0.61
CA GLY A 14 8.21 -7.50 -0.10
C GLY A 14 8.26 -7.36 -1.62
N GLY A 15 7.95 -6.18 -2.17
CA GLY A 15 7.99 -5.94 -3.61
C GLY A 15 7.12 -6.94 -4.37
N MET A 16 7.69 -7.60 -5.37
CA MET A 16 6.93 -8.56 -6.21
C MET A 16 6.42 -9.81 -5.47
N ARG A 17 6.95 -10.13 -4.28
CA ARG A 17 6.39 -11.21 -3.45
C ARG A 17 4.96 -10.91 -2.98
N GLY A 18 4.58 -9.64 -2.92
CA GLY A 18 3.22 -9.18 -2.63
C GLY A 18 2.14 -9.66 -3.61
N VAL A 19 2.52 -10.28 -4.73
CA VAL A 19 1.57 -10.96 -5.63
C VAL A 19 0.83 -12.10 -4.90
N PHE A 20 1.50 -12.83 -4.01
CA PHE A 20 0.84 -13.82 -3.16
C PHE A 20 -0.25 -13.18 -2.29
N THR A 21 0.10 -12.09 -1.60
CA THR A 21 -0.82 -11.31 -0.77
C THR A 21 -2.03 -10.82 -1.58
N SER A 22 -1.82 -10.37 -2.83
CA SER A 22 -2.94 -9.94 -3.68
C SER A 22 -3.96 -11.07 -3.93
N GLY A 23 -3.48 -12.31 -4.10
CA GLY A 23 -4.35 -13.48 -4.25
C GLY A 23 -5.15 -13.81 -2.98
N VAL A 24 -4.52 -13.68 -1.81
CA VAL A 24 -5.20 -13.87 -0.51
C VAL A 24 -6.27 -12.82 -0.31
N LEU A 25 -5.96 -11.54 -0.57
CA LEU A 25 -6.93 -10.45 -0.45
C LEU A 25 -8.09 -10.57 -1.44
N ASP A 26 -7.83 -11.05 -2.67
CA ASP A 26 -8.88 -11.36 -3.64
C ASP A 26 -9.81 -12.47 -3.14
N ALA A 27 -9.26 -13.49 -2.48
CA ALA A 27 -10.05 -14.53 -1.83
C ALA A 27 -10.90 -13.96 -0.68
N PHE A 28 -10.33 -13.09 0.17
CA PHE A 28 -11.08 -12.42 1.22
C PHE A 28 -12.22 -11.58 0.66
N MET A 29 -11.98 -10.78 -0.38
CA MET A 29 -13.02 -9.99 -1.05
C MET A 29 -14.11 -10.87 -1.66
N LYS A 30 -13.75 -12.03 -2.25
CA LYS A 30 -14.71 -12.98 -2.82
C LYS A 30 -15.70 -13.54 -1.78
N TYR A 31 -15.25 -13.69 -0.54
CA TYR A 31 -16.08 -14.19 0.57
C TYR A 31 -16.63 -13.06 1.47
N ASP A 32 -16.57 -11.81 1.01
CA ASP A 32 -16.98 -10.60 1.77
C ASP A 32 -16.32 -10.49 3.16
N LEU A 33 -15.07 -10.94 3.24
CA LEU A 33 -14.29 -10.96 4.47
C LEU A 33 -13.44 -9.68 4.55
N TYR A 34 -13.83 -8.75 5.43
CA TYR A 34 -13.14 -7.50 5.66
C TYR A 34 -12.78 -7.34 7.12
N PHE A 35 -11.51 -7.09 7.38
CA PHE A 35 -10.98 -6.90 8.72
C PHE A 35 -11.32 -5.51 9.27
N PRO A 36 -11.57 -5.39 10.58
CA PRO A 36 -11.92 -4.11 11.21
C PRO A 36 -10.76 -3.13 11.25
N PHE A 37 -9.53 -3.63 11.17
CA PHE A 37 -8.31 -2.83 11.10
C PHE A 37 -7.29 -3.53 10.21
N THR A 38 -6.57 -2.75 9.42
CA THR A 38 -5.48 -3.22 8.56
C THR A 38 -4.30 -2.26 8.69
N VAL A 39 -3.12 -2.81 8.90
CA VAL A 39 -1.87 -2.06 8.82
C VAL A 39 -0.96 -2.70 7.78
N ALA A 40 -0.34 -1.89 6.93
CA ALA A 40 0.32 -2.37 5.74
C ALA A 40 1.59 -1.59 5.40
N VAL A 41 2.54 -2.26 4.75
CA VAL A 41 3.83 -1.68 4.41
C VAL A 41 4.18 -1.97 2.95
N SER A 42 4.74 -0.98 2.21
CA SER A 42 5.32 -1.18 0.88
C SER A 42 4.34 -1.86 -0.11
N ALA A 43 4.70 -2.99 -0.70
CA ALA A 43 3.81 -3.79 -1.54
C ALA A 43 2.50 -4.18 -0.82
N GLY A 44 2.56 -4.44 0.50
CA GLY A 44 1.39 -4.66 1.32
C GLY A 44 0.46 -3.44 1.35
N ALA A 45 1.00 -2.22 1.44
CA ALA A 45 0.22 -0.98 1.39
C ALA A 45 -0.48 -0.80 0.03
N CYS A 46 0.21 -1.08 -1.09
CA CYS A 46 -0.39 -1.05 -2.42
C CYS A 46 -1.55 -2.05 -2.58
N ASN A 47 -1.38 -3.27 -2.06
CA ASN A 47 -2.40 -4.30 -2.06
C ASN A 47 -3.56 -3.93 -1.11
N GLY A 48 -3.24 -3.40 0.07
CA GLY A 48 -4.21 -2.93 1.05
C GLY A 48 -5.12 -1.84 0.53
N MET A 49 -4.59 -0.89 -0.25
CA MET A 49 -5.43 0.12 -0.93
C MET A 49 -6.49 -0.53 -1.83
N SER A 50 -6.10 -1.53 -2.63
CA SER A 50 -7.03 -2.26 -3.51
C SER A 50 -8.08 -3.05 -2.72
N TYR A 51 -7.71 -3.58 -1.57
CA TYR A 51 -8.61 -4.27 -0.65
C TYR A 51 -9.59 -3.30 0.02
N MET A 52 -9.11 -2.14 0.51
CA MET A 52 -9.96 -1.11 1.12
C MET A 52 -10.93 -0.47 0.12
N SER A 53 -10.51 -0.29 -1.14
CA SER A 53 -11.39 0.18 -2.21
C SER A 53 -12.35 -0.88 -2.74
N ARG A 54 -12.30 -2.12 -2.18
CA ARG A 54 -13.14 -3.25 -2.58
C ARG A 54 -13.09 -3.54 -4.08
N GLN A 55 -11.90 -3.43 -4.66
CA GLN A 55 -11.66 -3.69 -6.08
C GLN A 55 -10.95 -5.04 -6.28
N PRO A 56 -11.68 -6.17 -6.35
CA PRO A 56 -11.09 -7.48 -6.53
C PRO A 56 -10.30 -7.54 -7.84
N ARG A 57 -9.22 -8.31 -7.86
CA ARG A 57 -8.30 -8.50 -8.97
C ARG A 57 -7.50 -7.25 -9.37
N ARG A 58 -7.76 -6.08 -8.79
CA ARG A 58 -7.05 -4.84 -9.15
C ARG A 58 -5.56 -4.96 -8.89
N ALA A 59 -5.16 -5.45 -7.70
CA ALA A 59 -3.75 -5.66 -7.37
C ALA A 59 -3.08 -6.68 -8.30
N ARG A 60 -3.77 -7.78 -8.65
CA ARG A 60 -3.28 -8.75 -9.63
C ARG A 60 -3.06 -8.12 -11.00
N ILE A 61 -4.06 -7.39 -11.52
CA ILE A 61 -3.96 -6.71 -12.83
C ILE A 61 -2.78 -5.75 -12.85
N SER A 62 -2.62 -4.94 -11.80
CA SER A 62 -1.48 -4.03 -11.69
C SER A 62 -0.14 -4.76 -11.66
N ASN A 63 0.00 -5.77 -10.78
CA ASN A 63 1.29 -6.37 -10.48
C ASN A 63 1.72 -7.46 -11.47
N ILE A 64 0.79 -8.08 -12.20
CA ILE A 64 1.08 -9.14 -13.17
C ILE A 64 0.83 -8.65 -14.59
N ASP A 65 -0.46 -8.36 -14.90
CA ASP A 65 -0.87 -8.12 -16.28
C ASP A 65 -0.25 -6.80 -16.82
N TYR A 66 -0.26 -5.74 -16.00
CA TYR A 66 0.29 -4.44 -16.38
C TYR A 66 1.81 -4.37 -16.25
N LEU A 67 2.42 -5.12 -15.34
CA LEU A 67 3.88 -5.23 -15.31
C LEU A 67 4.38 -5.87 -16.61
N ALA A 68 3.76 -6.96 -17.04
CA ALA A 68 4.12 -7.61 -18.31
C ALA A 68 3.91 -6.70 -19.52
N ARG A 69 2.81 -5.91 -19.51
CA ARG A 69 2.44 -5.04 -20.62
C ARG A 69 3.25 -3.76 -20.71
N TYR A 70 3.48 -3.09 -19.58
CA TYR A 70 4.04 -1.74 -19.54
C TYR A 70 5.49 -1.70 -19.06
N GLN A 71 6.02 -2.80 -18.52
CA GLN A 71 7.40 -2.91 -18.04
C GLN A 71 7.82 -1.74 -17.13
N TYR A 72 6.91 -1.33 -16.23
CA TYR A 72 7.06 -0.15 -15.39
C TYR A 72 8.06 -0.31 -14.24
N ILE A 73 8.77 -1.44 -14.19
CA ILE A 73 9.92 -1.70 -13.30
C ILE A 73 11.13 -2.01 -14.16
N GLY A 74 12.22 -1.26 -13.97
CA GLY A 74 13.44 -1.55 -14.72
C GLY A 74 14.55 -0.53 -14.47
N LEU A 75 15.80 -0.96 -14.71
CA LEU A 75 16.99 -0.13 -14.52
C LEU A 75 16.98 1.12 -15.42
N HIS A 76 16.35 1.05 -16.60
CA HIS A 76 16.24 2.21 -17.49
C HIS A 76 15.45 3.36 -16.85
N HIS A 77 14.44 3.07 -16.02
CA HIS A 77 13.73 4.09 -15.26
C HIS A 77 14.62 4.70 -14.17
N LEU A 78 15.50 3.89 -13.55
CA LEU A 78 16.45 4.41 -12.55
C LEU A 78 17.40 5.43 -13.19
N VAL A 79 17.92 5.13 -14.40
CA VAL A 79 18.82 6.03 -15.12
C VAL A 79 18.10 7.30 -15.59
N THR A 80 16.88 7.19 -16.12
CA THR A 80 16.14 8.30 -16.72
C THR A 80 15.34 9.14 -15.73
N GLN A 81 14.84 8.55 -14.64
CA GLN A 81 13.93 9.19 -13.68
C GLN A 81 14.49 9.21 -12.24
N GLY A 82 15.61 8.52 -11.98
CA GLY A 82 16.16 8.33 -10.64
C GLY A 82 15.27 7.46 -9.73
N CYS A 83 14.49 6.58 -10.31
CA CYS A 83 13.61 5.63 -9.63
C CYS A 83 13.46 4.38 -10.49
N ILE A 84 13.52 3.19 -9.89
CA ILE A 84 13.34 1.91 -10.60
C ILE A 84 11.94 1.74 -11.19
N PHE A 85 10.96 2.51 -10.68
CA PHE A 85 9.57 2.48 -11.12
C PHE A 85 9.25 3.64 -12.06
N ASP A 86 8.41 3.40 -13.07
CA ASP A 86 7.74 4.49 -13.80
C ASP A 86 6.67 5.13 -12.90
N ARG A 87 7.08 6.19 -12.20
CA ARG A 87 6.23 6.87 -11.22
C ARG A 87 4.99 7.51 -11.84
N LYS A 88 5.13 8.09 -13.03
CA LYS A 88 4.00 8.72 -13.73
C LYS A 88 2.95 7.67 -14.11
N LEU A 89 3.40 6.51 -14.55
CA LEU A 89 2.50 5.44 -14.89
C LEU A 89 1.76 4.90 -13.66
N LEU A 90 2.50 4.61 -12.58
CA LEU A 90 1.96 3.96 -11.37
C LEU A 90 1.04 4.86 -10.55
N TYR A 91 1.42 6.14 -10.36
CA TYR A 91 0.73 7.03 -9.40
C TYR A 91 -0.12 8.12 -10.07
N ASP A 92 -0.13 8.19 -11.41
CA ASP A 92 -0.99 9.09 -12.17
C ASP A 92 -1.85 8.31 -13.17
N LYS A 93 -1.24 7.67 -14.18
CA LYS A 93 -2.02 7.03 -15.24
C LYS A 93 -2.82 5.81 -14.78
N PHE A 94 -2.26 4.95 -13.92
CA PHE A 94 -2.98 3.78 -13.42
C PHE A 94 -4.22 4.20 -12.65
N PRO A 95 -4.15 4.98 -11.56
CA PRO A 95 -5.32 5.27 -10.75
C PRO A 95 -6.35 6.16 -11.45
N ASN A 96 -5.95 6.96 -12.45
CA ASN A 96 -6.83 7.92 -13.08
C ASN A 96 -7.39 7.49 -14.46
N GLN A 97 -6.71 6.59 -15.17
CA GLN A 97 -7.03 6.30 -16.57
C GLN A 97 -7.06 4.80 -16.90
N LEU A 98 -5.97 4.07 -16.66
CA LEU A 98 -5.79 2.70 -17.17
C LEU A 98 -6.40 1.65 -16.25
N LEU A 99 -6.41 1.90 -14.96
CA LEU A 99 -6.96 1.04 -13.92
C LEU A 99 -7.57 1.93 -12.83
N PRO A 100 -8.70 2.61 -13.11
CA PRO A 100 -9.28 3.61 -12.22
C PRO A 100 -9.40 3.11 -10.79
N PHE A 101 -9.00 3.97 -9.84
CA PHE A 101 -9.07 3.66 -8.42
C PHE A 101 -10.34 4.26 -7.83
N ASP A 102 -11.10 3.44 -7.12
CA ASP A 102 -12.33 3.87 -6.44
C ASP A 102 -11.98 4.55 -5.10
N PHE A 103 -11.64 5.84 -5.19
CA PHE A 103 -11.35 6.67 -4.01
C PHE A 103 -12.57 6.83 -3.11
N ASP A 104 -13.77 6.88 -3.66
CA ASP A 104 -14.98 7.09 -2.87
C ASP A 104 -15.26 5.89 -1.96
N THR A 105 -15.08 4.68 -2.47
CA THR A 105 -15.15 3.47 -1.64
C THR A 105 -13.97 3.38 -0.69
N TYR A 106 -12.74 3.69 -1.13
CA TYR A 106 -11.56 3.69 -0.27
C TYR A 106 -11.75 4.61 0.95
N PHE A 107 -12.18 5.85 0.76
CA PHE A 107 -12.34 6.82 1.84
C PHE A 107 -13.40 6.41 2.88
N LYS A 108 -14.42 5.65 2.50
CA LYS A 108 -15.41 5.09 3.46
C LYS A 108 -14.79 4.15 4.49
N TYR A 109 -13.66 3.53 4.16
CA TYR A 109 -13.01 2.51 4.99
C TYR A 109 -11.58 2.89 5.41
N ALA A 110 -11.08 4.04 4.99
CA ALA A 110 -9.70 4.47 5.21
C ALA A 110 -9.33 4.65 6.68
N ASP A 111 -10.29 4.94 7.55
CA ASP A 111 -10.07 5.03 9.01
C ASP A 111 -9.65 3.69 9.64
N ARG A 112 -9.85 2.58 8.93
CA ARG A 112 -9.46 1.23 9.34
C ARG A 112 -8.14 0.79 8.72
N PHE A 113 -7.45 1.70 8.03
CA PHE A 113 -6.26 1.38 7.26
C PHE A 113 -5.12 2.34 7.57
N GLU A 114 -4.00 1.77 8.04
CA GLU A 114 -2.75 2.50 8.25
C GLU A 114 -1.67 1.99 7.29
N MET A 115 -0.96 2.92 6.67
CA MET A 115 0.21 2.66 5.83
C MET A 115 1.48 3.08 6.56
N VAL A 116 2.46 2.19 6.63
CA VAL A 116 3.71 2.44 7.32
C VAL A 116 4.69 3.14 6.39
N THR A 117 5.28 4.22 6.87
CA THR A 117 6.39 4.94 6.24
C THR A 117 7.54 5.10 7.24
N THR A 118 8.75 5.35 6.76
CA THR A 118 9.90 5.68 7.62
C THR A 118 10.21 7.17 7.51
N ASN A 119 10.16 7.88 8.63
CA ASN A 119 10.58 9.26 8.73
C ASN A 119 12.10 9.37 8.59
N CYS A 120 12.58 10.01 7.52
CA CYS A 120 14.02 10.12 7.23
C CYS A 120 14.79 10.98 8.24
N LEU A 121 14.13 11.84 9.00
CA LEU A 121 14.78 12.70 10.00
C LEU A 121 15.03 11.96 11.32
N THR A 122 14.17 11.00 11.65
CA THR A 122 14.22 10.31 12.95
C THR A 122 14.55 8.83 12.85
N GLY A 123 14.42 8.24 11.66
CA GLY A 123 14.54 6.78 11.45
C GLY A 123 13.37 5.97 12.00
N LYS A 124 12.32 6.61 12.50
CA LYS A 124 11.18 5.93 13.14
C LYS A 124 10.05 5.66 12.14
N ALA A 125 9.30 4.58 12.40
CA ALA A 125 8.06 4.30 11.68
C ALA A 125 7.00 5.38 11.95
N MET A 126 6.26 5.71 10.90
CA MET A 126 5.05 6.52 10.97
C MET A 126 3.90 5.72 10.36
N TYR A 127 2.77 5.68 11.08
CA TYR A 127 1.56 4.98 10.68
C TYR A 127 0.54 6.01 10.22
N MET A 128 0.26 6.03 8.93
CA MET A 128 -0.49 7.11 8.28
C MET A 128 -1.77 6.59 7.64
N SER A 129 -2.85 7.34 7.83
CA SER A 129 -4.14 7.15 7.16
C SER A 129 -4.53 8.39 6.37
N GLU A 130 -5.40 8.23 5.38
CA GLU A 130 -5.97 9.35 4.62
C GLU A 130 -7.39 9.01 4.15
N ASN A 131 -8.37 9.83 4.47
CA ASN A 131 -9.79 9.55 4.24
C ASN A 131 -10.52 10.61 3.39
N HIS A 132 -9.82 11.60 2.81
CA HIS A 132 -10.46 12.65 1.99
C HIS A 132 -9.58 13.22 0.86
N ASP A 133 -8.26 13.23 1.00
CA ASP A 133 -7.35 13.79 -0.01
C ASP A 133 -6.73 12.67 -0.86
N ARG A 134 -7.12 12.62 -2.14
CA ARG A 134 -6.64 11.63 -3.11
C ARG A 134 -5.13 11.73 -3.32
N GLN A 135 -4.60 12.95 -3.42
CA GLN A 135 -3.17 13.14 -3.68
C GLN A 135 -2.34 12.73 -2.47
N ARG A 136 -2.78 13.11 -1.26
CA ARG A 136 -2.11 12.71 -0.03
C ARG A 136 -2.13 11.19 0.17
N ALA A 137 -3.25 10.50 -0.13
CA ALA A 137 -3.31 9.04 -0.07
C ALA A 137 -2.30 8.38 -1.04
N LEU A 138 -2.18 8.91 -2.26
CA LEU A 138 -1.19 8.45 -3.25
C LEU A 138 0.25 8.77 -2.79
N ASP A 139 0.49 9.89 -2.14
CA ASP A 139 1.82 10.25 -1.64
C ASP A 139 2.22 9.36 -0.47
N ILE A 140 1.31 8.99 0.43
CA ILE A 140 1.57 8.05 1.53
C ILE A 140 1.93 6.67 0.99
N VAL A 141 1.13 6.09 0.08
CA VAL A 141 1.44 4.76 -0.46
C VAL A 141 2.72 4.76 -1.28
N ARG A 142 3.01 5.86 -1.98
CA ARG A 142 4.27 6.06 -2.69
C ARG A 142 5.45 6.13 -1.72
N ALA A 143 5.33 6.85 -0.61
CA ALA A 143 6.33 6.92 0.44
C ALA A 143 6.59 5.54 1.05
N SER A 144 5.51 4.82 1.41
CA SER A 144 5.55 3.45 1.94
C SER A 144 6.29 2.47 1.02
N SER A 145 6.33 2.74 -0.29
CA SER A 145 6.96 1.89 -1.31
C SER A 145 8.26 2.47 -1.89
N SER A 146 8.84 3.51 -1.27
CA SER A 146 10.03 4.19 -1.75
C SER A 146 11.29 3.61 -1.09
N LEU A 147 11.85 2.55 -1.69
CA LEU A 147 13.08 1.91 -1.23
C LEU A 147 14.30 2.83 -1.40
N PRO A 148 15.24 2.86 -0.43
CA PRO A 148 16.50 3.57 -0.56
C PRO A 148 17.28 3.18 -1.82
N TYR A 149 18.02 4.13 -2.39
CA TYR A 149 18.87 4.01 -3.58
C TYR A 149 18.15 3.75 -4.89
N VAL A 150 16.97 3.15 -4.89
CA VAL A 150 16.19 2.82 -6.11
C VAL A 150 14.91 3.64 -6.26
N SER A 151 14.63 4.51 -5.29
CA SER A 151 13.50 5.44 -5.32
C SER A 151 13.89 6.80 -4.73
N LYS A 152 13.15 7.84 -5.11
CA LYS A 152 13.31 9.17 -4.53
C LYS A 152 12.58 9.26 -3.20
N ILE A 153 13.12 10.06 -2.27
CA ILE A 153 12.42 10.48 -1.05
C ILE A 153 11.08 11.12 -1.43
N VAL A 154 10.04 10.80 -0.70
CA VAL A 154 8.69 11.36 -0.85
C VAL A 154 8.42 12.27 0.33
N TRP A 155 7.95 13.47 0.06
CA TRP A 155 7.55 14.42 1.08
C TRP A 155 6.06 14.29 1.34
N VAL A 156 5.68 14.00 2.59
CA VAL A 156 4.30 13.98 3.05
C VAL A 156 4.20 14.89 4.26
N ASP A 157 3.30 15.85 4.24
CA ASP A 157 3.12 16.86 5.30
C ASP A 157 4.41 17.59 5.68
N GLY A 158 5.29 17.84 4.69
CA GLY A 158 6.58 18.50 4.92
C GLY A 158 7.65 17.61 5.56
N ILE A 159 7.40 16.31 5.72
CA ILE A 159 8.34 15.34 6.29
C ILE A 159 8.89 14.44 5.17
N PRO A 160 10.23 14.29 5.04
CA PRO A 160 10.83 13.37 4.09
C PRO A 160 10.64 11.92 4.55
N MET A 161 10.10 11.09 3.68
CA MET A 161 9.77 9.69 3.98
C MET A 161 10.31 8.73 2.94
N LEU A 162 10.60 7.54 3.41
CA LEU A 162 10.99 6.36 2.62
C LEU A 162 10.13 5.15 3.01
N ASP A 163 10.44 4.00 2.39
CA ASP A 163 9.73 2.72 2.59
C ASP A 163 9.61 2.38 4.08
N GLY A 164 8.40 2.04 4.49
CA GLY A 164 8.10 1.68 5.87
C GLY A 164 8.83 0.44 6.37
N GLY A 165 9.22 -0.45 5.44
CA GLY A 165 9.95 -1.67 5.76
C GLY A 165 11.36 -1.44 6.33
N ILE A 166 11.87 -0.21 6.29
CA ILE A 166 13.14 0.16 6.94
C ILE A 166 12.96 0.18 8.47
N ALA A 167 11.85 0.76 8.95
CA ALA A 167 11.61 0.97 10.37
C ALA A 167 10.68 -0.10 10.97
N ASP A 168 9.68 -0.59 10.23
CA ASP A 168 8.74 -1.62 10.68
C ASP A 168 8.22 -2.42 9.47
N SER A 169 8.86 -3.53 9.16
CA SER A 169 8.57 -4.34 7.98
C SER A 169 7.36 -5.27 8.15
N ILE A 170 7.03 -5.64 9.39
CA ILE A 170 5.88 -6.50 9.76
C ILE A 170 5.17 -5.83 10.94
N PRO A 171 4.26 -4.87 10.70
CA PRO A 171 3.72 -3.97 11.73
C PRO A 171 2.68 -4.63 12.66
N VAL A 172 2.97 -5.85 13.14
CA VAL A 172 2.08 -6.59 14.04
C VAL A 172 1.91 -5.91 15.39
N LEU A 173 2.98 -5.29 15.91
CA LEU A 173 2.90 -4.56 17.18
C LEU A 173 1.94 -3.38 17.10
N ARG A 174 1.88 -2.72 15.93
CA ARG A 174 0.90 -1.65 15.70
C ARG A 174 -0.54 -2.15 15.77
N ALA A 175 -0.83 -3.32 15.22
CA ALA A 175 -2.16 -3.92 15.32
C ALA A 175 -2.53 -4.25 16.78
N ILE A 176 -1.57 -4.76 17.55
CA ILE A 176 -1.75 -5.03 19.00
C ILE A 176 -2.00 -3.73 19.78
N GLU A 177 -1.24 -2.66 19.51
CA GLU A 177 -1.46 -1.33 20.09
C GLU A 177 -2.87 -0.77 19.81
N LYS A 178 -3.44 -1.12 18.66
CA LYS A 178 -4.81 -0.77 18.27
C LYS A 178 -5.88 -1.67 18.90
N GLY A 179 -5.49 -2.62 19.75
CA GLY A 179 -6.39 -3.52 20.47
C GLY A 179 -6.71 -4.83 19.75
N TYR A 180 -5.98 -5.17 18.70
CA TYR A 180 -6.17 -6.43 17.97
C TYR A 180 -5.12 -7.46 18.41
N GLU A 181 -5.46 -8.28 19.39
CA GLU A 181 -4.56 -9.34 19.91
C GLU A 181 -4.38 -10.50 18.92
N HIS A 182 -5.40 -10.76 18.10
CA HIS A 182 -5.36 -11.75 17.04
C HIS A 182 -5.08 -11.06 15.70
N ASN A 183 -4.12 -11.57 14.94
CA ASN A 183 -3.70 -10.97 13.67
C ASN A 183 -3.52 -12.03 12.59
N VAL A 184 -3.83 -11.66 11.37
CA VAL A 184 -3.65 -12.45 10.15
C VAL A 184 -2.67 -11.74 9.23
#